data_9c4680050b2f222b2f3c533d3e080e27
#
_entry.id   9c4680050b2f222b2f3c533d3e080e27
#
_cell.length_a   1.000
_cell.length_b   1.000
_cell.length_c   1.000
_cell.angle_alpha   90.00
_cell.angle_beta   90.00
_cell.angle_gamma   90.00
#
_symmetry.space_group_name_H-M   'P 1'
#
loop_
_entity.id
_entity.type
_entity.pdbx_description
1 polymer ?
#
loop_
_entity_poly.entity_id
_entity_poly.type
_entity_poly.pdbx_seq_one_letter_code
_entity_poly.pdbx_strand_id
1 'polypeptide(L)'
;MGSFFKDPIFKIAATHLLAKKRQTLVAILGVMFGIMVFIFQAGLITGFQKVFIEETINTTANIHLFNEPDKNRPSILSREHTDDSTWIVVRNQKPKDELNKIRNAFQIMSIIEHEPGVAGVSPFLGLQAILQSGIVQHAGRLAGVDIEKENILFRVSEYMIQGDLTRLKTINNGIILGDGLADQLGVKLNDHITVTSQNGNSMEMKVVGISHTGLTEVDKARAYISIRNAQKLLNVDPSYVTDINVKLTDINRAEVRYVQCD
;
A
#
# COMPACT_ATOMS: atom_id res chain seq x y z
N MET A 1 30.98 -48.92 -4.59
CA MET A 1 31.72 -47.64 -4.57
C MET A 1 33.24 -47.77 -4.71
N GLY A 2 33.78 -48.89 -5.11
CA GLY A 2 35.21 -49.20 -5.13
C GLY A 2 35.90 -49.31 -6.50
N SER A 3 35.20 -49.07 -7.63
CA SER A 3 35.77 -49.30 -8.97
C SER A 3 36.32 -48.02 -9.66
N PHE A 4 35.89 -46.81 -9.24
CA PHE A 4 36.30 -45.55 -9.86
C PHE A 4 37.80 -45.21 -9.65
N PHE A 5 38.44 -45.75 -8.60
CA PHE A 5 39.86 -45.48 -8.27
C PHE A 5 40.88 -46.31 -9.05
N LYS A 6 40.42 -47.27 -9.86
CA LYS A 6 41.32 -48.15 -10.65
C LYS A 6 41.54 -47.72 -12.09
N ASP A 7 40.80 -46.71 -12.57
CA ASP A 7 40.98 -46.22 -13.93
C ASP A 7 42.33 -45.49 -14.10
N PRO A 8 43.11 -45.83 -15.14
CA PRO A 8 44.39 -45.18 -15.41
C PRO A 8 44.26 -43.66 -15.62
N ILE A 9 43.11 -43.19 -16.11
CA ILE A 9 42.81 -41.76 -16.29
C ILE A 9 42.77 -41.02 -14.95
N PHE A 10 42.21 -41.62 -13.92
CA PHE A 10 42.13 -41.02 -12.59
C PHE A 10 43.52 -40.93 -11.93
N LYS A 11 44.39 -41.95 -12.13
CA LYS A 11 45.78 -41.92 -11.65
C LYS A 11 46.60 -40.82 -12.32
N ILE A 12 46.46 -40.64 -13.63
CA ILE A 12 47.15 -39.59 -14.38
C ILE A 12 46.69 -38.20 -13.90
N ALA A 13 45.39 -37.99 -13.78
CA ALA A 13 44.83 -36.74 -13.28
C ALA A 13 45.30 -36.42 -11.86
N ALA A 14 45.26 -37.37 -10.94
CA ALA A 14 45.74 -37.20 -9.56
C ALA A 14 47.24 -36.87 -9.50
N THR A 15 48.05 -37.51 -10.34
CA THR A 15 49.50 -37.24 -10.39
C THR A 15 49.80 -35.84 -10.92
N HIS A 16 49.05 -35.35 -11.92
CA HIS A 16 49.18 -33.99 -12.44
C HIS A 16 48.74 -32.93 -11.41
N LEU A 17 47.65 -33.19 -10.69
CA LEU A 17 47.16 -32.28 -9.63
C LEU A 17 48.17 -32.17 -8.47
N LEU A 18 48.79 -33.29 -8.08
CA LEU A 18 49.76 -33.32 -6.99
C LEU A 18 51.16 -32.81 -7.40
N ALA A 19 51.53 -32.91 -8.68
CA ALA A 19 52.82 -32.42 -9.20
C ALA A 19 52.90 -30.87 -9.19
N LYS A 20 51.75 -30.18 -9.42
CA LYS A 20 51.70 -28.71 -9.46
C LYS A 20 50.88 -28.14 -8.31
N LYS A 21 51.25 -28.46 -7.08
CA LYS A 21 50.50 -28.12 -5.86
C LYS A 21 50.05 -26.65 -5.74
N ARG A 22 50.93 -25.70 -6.10
CA ARG A 22 50.61 -24.26 -6.03
C ARG A 22 49.49 -23.88 -7.02
N GLN A 23 49.53 -24.40 -8.23
CA GLN A 23 48.55 -24.12 -9.28
C GLN A 23 47.21 -24.74 -8.96
N THR A 24 47.22 -25.98 -8.45
CA THR A 24 46.01 -26.68 -7.98
C THR A 24 45.37 -25.99 -6.79
N LEU A 25 46.17 -25.49 -5.84
CA LEU A 25 45.66 -24.74 -4.68
C LEU A 25 44.93 -23.47 -5.11
N VAL A 26 45.53 -22.69 -6.04
CA VAL A 26 44.89 -21.47 -6.56
C VAL A 26 43.56 -21.77 -7.27
N ALA A 27 43.53 -22.87 -8.07
CA ALA A 27 42.32 -23.30 -8.75
C ALA A 27 41.20 -23.70 -7.75
N ILE A 28 41.55 -24.48 -6.72
CA ILE A 28 40.63 -24.89 -5.67
C ILE A 28 40.09 -23.68 -4.91
N LEU A 29 40.96 -22.74 -4.53
CA LEU A 29 40.57 -21.51 -3.85
C LEU A 29 39.64 -20.67 -4.73
N GLY A 30 39.90 -20.56 -6.02
CA GLY A 30 39.03 -19.87 -6.97
C GLY A 30 37.63 -20.46 -7.07
N VAL A 31 37.56 -21.78 -7.20
CA VAL A 31 36.26 -22.49 -7.24
C VAL A 31 35.50 -22.36 -5.90
N MET A 32 36.23 -22.55 -4.79
CA MET A 32 35.66 -22.43 -3.45
C MET A 32 35.10 -21.02 -3.20
N PHE A 33 35.86 -19.98 -3.60
CA PHE A 33 35.41 -18.59 -3.50
C PHE A 33 34.17 -18.34 -4.36
N GLY A 34 34.15 -18.83 -5.60
CA GLY A 34 33.00 -18.70 -6.50
C GLY A 34 31.73 -19.33 -5.92
N ILE A 35 31.86 -20.55 -5.36
CA ILE A 35 30.73 -21.23 -4.71
C ILE A 35 30.27 -20.46 -3.46
N MET A 36 31.23 -19.96 -2.65
CA MET A 36 30.90 -19.17 -1.45
C MET A 36 30.13 -17.92 -1.81
N VAL A 37 30.57 -17.16 -2.80
CA VAL A 37 29.89 -15.94 -3.27
C VAL A 37 28.48 -16.27 -3.80
N PHE A 38 28.35 -17.36 -4.56
CA PHE A 38 27.05 -17.80 -5.07
C PHE A 38 26.06 -18.13 -3.96
N ILE A 39 26.49 -18.92 -2.94
CA ILE A 39 25.64 -19.27 -1.80
C ILE A 39 25.25 -18.02 -0.99
N PHE A 40 26.22 -17.12 -0.76
CA PHE A 40 25.99 -15.87 -0.06
C PHE A 40 24.96 -15.00 -0.80
N GLN A 41 25.12 -14.84 -2.11
CA GLN A 41 24.21 -14.05 -2.94
C GLN A 41 22.79 -14.66 -2.96
N ALA A 42 22.69 -15.99 -3.12
CA ALA A 42 21.39 -16.67 -3.10
C ALA A 42 20.69 -16.51 -1.74
N GLY A 43 21.41 -16.65 -0.64
CA GLY A 43 20.89 -16.44 0.71
C GLY A 43 20.42 -15.00 0.95
N LEU A 44 21.20 -14.03 0.48
CA LEU A 44 20.88 -12.62 0.60
C LEU A 44 19.60 -12.25 -0.18
N ILE A 45 19.49 -12.72 -1.43
CA ILE A 45 18.28 -12.48 -2.26
C ILE A 45 17.06 -13.11 -1.62
N THR A 46 17.14 -14.37 -1.17
CA THR A 46 16.00 -15.07 -0.55
C THR A 46 15.59 -14.41 0.76
N GLY A 47 16.56 -13.98 1.58
CA GLY A 47 16.29 -13.25 2.83
C GLY A 47 15.62 -11.90 2.57
N PHE A 48 16.12 -11.13 1.61
CA PHE A 48 15.54 -9.85 1.23
C PHE A 48 14.12 -10.01 0.68
N GLN A 49 13.89 -10.97 -0.21
CA GLN A 49 12.56 -11.25 -0.75
C GLN A 49 11.54 -11.56 0.37
N LYS A 50 11.92 -12.39 1.33
CA LYS A 50 11.03 -12.74 2.44
C LYS A 50 10.62 -11.52 3.26
N VAL A 51 11.59 -10.70 3.67
CA VAL A 51 11.32 -9.47 4.44
C VAL A 51 10.49 -8.50 3.62
N PHE A 52 10.82 -8.30 2.34
CA PHE A 52 10.10 -7.38 1.47
C PHE A 52 8.65 -7.81 1.23
N ILE A 53 8.41 -9.10 1.04
CA ILE A 53 7.06 -9.66 0.87
C ILE A 53 6.27 -9.49 2.17
N GLU A 54 6.82 -9.85 3.33
CA GLU A 54 6.14 -9.69 4.62
C GLU A 54 5.76 -8.23 4.89
N GLU A 55 6.66 -7.28 4.64
CA GLU A 55 6.40 -5.85 4.83
C GLU A 55 5.32 -5.34 3.86
N THR A 56 5.40 -5.71 2.59
CA THR A 56 4.40 -5.32 1.59
C THR A 56 3.01 -5.88 1.91
N ILE A 57 2.94 -7.14 2.33
CA ILE A 57 1.67 -7.78 2.71
C ILE A 57 1.06 -7.10 3.93
N ASN A 58 1.86 -6.69 4.90
CA ASN A 58 1.37 -6.05 6.12
C ASN A 58 0.88 -4.62 5.88
N THR A 59 1.44 -3.92 4.91
CA THR A 59 1.13 -2.51 4.62
C THR A 59 0.09 -2.31 3.52
N THR A 60 -0.29 -3.37 2.78
CA THR A 60 -1.21 -3.28 1.64
C THR A 60 -2.45 -4.16 1.86
N ALA A 61 -3.61 -3.68 1.44
CA ALA A 61 -4.82 -4.50 1.39
C ALA A 61 -4.68 -5.62 0.36
N ASN A 62 -5.18 -6.82 0.67
CA ASN A 62 -5.16 -7.94 -0.27
C ASN A 62 -6.17 -7.74 -1.40
N ILE A 63 -7.33 -7.14 -1.08
CA ILE A 63 -8.37 -6.77 -2.04
C ILE A 63 -8.73 -5.32 -1.77
N HIS A 64 -8.75 -4.54 -2.84
CA HIS A 64 -9.12 -3.13 -2.83
C HIS A 64 -10.33 -2.94 -3.74
N LEU A 65 -11.47 -2.64 -3.14
CA LEU A 65 -12.70 -2.37 -3.85
C LEU A 65 -12.85 -0.86 -4.02
N PHE A 66 -12.99 -0.42 -5.24
CA PHE A 66 -13.20 1.00 -5.58
C PHE A 66 -14.17 1.12 -6.75
N ASN A 67 -14.80 2.28 -6.86
CA ASN A 67 -15.67 2.56 -8.00
C ASN A 67 -14.85 3.24 -9.10
N GLU A 68 -14.57 2.53 -10.19
CA GLU A 68 -13.94 3.13 -11.35
C GLU A 68 -15.00 3.74 -12.27
N PRO A 69 -14.97 5.07 -12.51
CA PRO A 69 -15.90 5.68 -13.46
C PRO A 69 -15.65 5.11 -14.85
N ASP A 70 -16.68 4.58 -15.47
CA ASP A 70 -16.62 4.03 -16.82
C ASP A 70 -16.32 5.16 -17.83
N LYS A 71 -15.06 5.26 -18.21
CA LYS A 71 -14.57 6.25 -19.17
C LYS A 71 -15.09 6.01 -20.58
N ASN A 72 -15.61 4.82 -20.85
CA ASN A 72 -16.05 4.38 -22.18
C ASN A 72 -17.57 4.27 -22.30
N ARG A 73 -18.35 4.95 -21.45
CA ARG A 73 -19.81 4.97 -21.65
C ARG A 73 -20.13 5.51 -23.03
N PRO A 74 -20.71 4.67 -23.92
CA PRO A 74 -21.14 5.17 -25.22
C PRO A 74 -22.18 6.26 -25.00
N SER A 75 -22.03 7.36 -25.72
CA SER A 75 -22.98 8.47 -25.69
C SER A 75 -24.40 7.92 -25.94
N ILE A 76 -25.41 8.48 -25.29
CA ILE A 76 -26.83 8.14 -25.55
C ILE A 76 -27.12 8.22 -27.06
N LEU A 77 -26.52 9.18 -27.74
CA LEU A 77 -26.64 9.37 -29.21
C LEU A 77 -26.04 8.19 -30.01
N SER A 78 -24.95 7.56 -29.50
CA SER A 78 -24.36 6.38 -30.18
C SER A 78 -25.19 5.09 -29.97
N ARG A 79 -26.11 5.08 -29.00
CA ARG A 79 -27.08 3.99 -28.80
C ARG A 79 -28.31 4.13 -29.73
N GLU A 80 -28.67 5.36 -30.06
CA GLU A 80 -29.87 5.65 -30.86
C GLU A 80 -29.58 5.62 -32.35
N HIS A 81 -28.32 5.89 -32.75
CA HIS A 81 -27.88 5.85 -34.14
C HIS A 81 -26.88 4.73 -34.35
N THR A 82 -27.37 3.56 -34.70
CA THR A 82 -26.56 2.35 -35.01
C THR A 82 -26.11 2.33 -36.47
N ASP A 83 -26.45 3.35 -37.26
CA ASP A 83 -26.06 3.43 -38.66
C ASP A 83 -24.59 3.82 -38.84
N ASP A 84 -23.84 2.96 -39.49
CA ASP A 84 -22.39 3.08 -39.80
C ASP A 84 -22.04 4.32 -40.64
N SER A 85 -23.06 5.05 -41.13
CA SER A 85 -22.92 6.25 -41.99
C SER A 85 -22.94 7.56 -41.20
N THR A 86 -23.18 7.57 -39.88
CA THR A 86 -23.37 8.80 -39.14
C THR A 86 -22.16 9.04 -38.23
N TRP A 87 -21.37 10.08 -38.49
CA TRP A 87 -20.30 10.54 -37.62
C TRP A 87 -20.87 11.42 -36.49
N ILE A 88 -20.88 10.91 -35.28
CA ILE A 88 -21.30 11.65 -34.09
C ILE A 88 -20.06 12.31 -33.47
N VAL A 89 -19.95 13.62 -33.59
CA VAL A 89 -18.88 14.40 -32.93
C VAL A 89 -19.46 15.09 -31.70
N VAL A 90 -19.19 14.55 -30.52
CA VAL A 90 -19.54 15.19 -29.25
C VAL A 90 -18.40 16.14 -28.86
N ARG A 91 -18.64 17.45 -28.93
CA ARG A 91 -17.70 18.49 -28.49
C ARG A 91 -18.07 18.93 -27.06
N ASN A 92 -17.03 19.18 -26.24
CA ASN A 92 -17.17 19.72 -24.85
C ASN A 92 -17.98 18.81 -23.91
N GLN A 93 -17.84 17.52 -24.02
CA GLN A 93 -18.35 16.63 -22.99
C GLN A 93 -17.53 16.90 -21.71
N LYS A 94 -18.08 17.73 -20.82
CA LYS A 94 -17.54 17.80 -19.47
C LYS A 94 -17.64 16.41 -18.86
N PRO A 95 -16.56 15.83 -18.34
CA PRO A 95 -16.70 14.64 -17.54
C PRO A 95 -17.69 14.99 -16.42
N LYS A 96 -18.78 14.26 -16.32
CA LYS A 96 -19.65 14.36 -15.17
C LYS A 96 -18.74 14.08 -13.98
N ASP A 97 -18.75 14.96 -12.98
CA ASP A 97 -18.12 14.71 -11.69
C ASP A 97 -18.80 13.45 -11.11
N GLU A 98 -18.41 12.30 -11.60
CA GLU A 98 -18.86 11.03 -11.03
C GLU A 98 -18.11 10.90 -9.72
N LEU A 99 -18.87 11.11 -8.66
CA LEU A 99 -18.42 10.88 -7.31
C LEU A 99 -17.88 9.45 -7.25
N ASN A 100 -16.61 9.28 -6.94
CA ASN A 100 -15.96 7.96 -6.73
C ASN A 100 -16.53 7.28 -5.47
N LYS A 101 -17.86 7.30 -5.33
CA LYS A 101 -18.56 6.76 -4.18
C LYS A 101 -18.96 5.33 -4.43
N ILE A 102 -18.63 4.44 -3.51
CA ILE A 102 -19.19 3.11 -3.47
C ILE A 102 -20.64 3.21 -2.95
N ARG A 103 -21.60 2.75 -3.74
CA ARG A 103 -22.99 2.68 -3.31
C ARG A 103 -23.15 1.57 -2.27
N ASN A 104 -23.92 1.83 -1.22
CA ASN A 104 -24.18 0.87 -0.14
C ASN A 104 -22.92 0.26 0.50
N ALA A 105 -21.83 1.05 0.59
CA ALA A 105 -20.53 0.59 1.08
C ALA A 105 -20.61 -0.17 2.41
N PHE A 106 -21.39 0.31 3.38
CA PHE A 106 -21.54 -0.35 4.69
C PHE A 106 -22.27 -1.71 4.61
N GLN A 107 -23.23 -1.87 3.69
CA GLN A 107 -23.88 -3.18 3.46
C GLN A 107 -22.92 -4.16 2.81
N ILE A 108 -22.17 -3.71 1.79
CA ILE A 108 -21.13 -4.51 1.14
C ILE A 108 -20.08 -4.96 2.16
N MET A 109 -19.62 -4.03 3.01
CA MET A 109 -18.66 -4.33 4.07
C MET A 109 -19.21 -5.40 5.03
N SER A 110 -20.47 -5.26 5.46
CA SER A 110 -21.11 -6.23 6.35
C SER A 110 -21.20 -7.63 5.73
N ILE A 111 -21.49 -7.73 4.44
CA ILE A 111 -21.53 -9.01 3.72
C ILE A 111 -20.12 -9.62 3.66
N ILE A 112 -19.12 -8.84 3.27
CA ILE A 112 -17.74 -9.31 3.13
C ILE A 112 -17.14 -9.71 4.49
N GLU A 113 -17.45 -8.99 5.55
CA GLU A 113 -16.95 -9.26 6.91
C GLU A 113 -17.39 -10.65 7.44
N HIS A 114 -18.52 -11.18 6.94
CA HIS A 114 -19.03 -12.50 7.29
C HIS A 114 -18.54 -13.64 6.37
N GLU A 115 -17.80 -13.31 5.31
CA GLU A 115 -17.29 -14.34 4.38
C GLU A 115 -16.11 -15.11 5.00
N PRO A 116 -16.10 -16.46 4.85
CA PRO A 116 -15.01 -17.27 5.39
C PRO A 116 -13.68 -16.95 4.69
N GLY A 117 -12.65 -16.66 5.50
CA GLY A 117 -11.32 -16.32 5.02
C GLY A 117 -11.01 -14.82 4.96
N VAL A 118 -11.96 -13.97 5.36
CA VAL A 118 -11.74 -12.53 5.55
C VAL A 118 -11.22 -12.29 6.96
N ALA A 119 -10.07 -11.63 7.08
CA ALA A 119 -9.47 -11.24 8.35
C ALA A 119 -10.06 -9.91 8.86
N GLY A 120 -10.48 -9.04 7.95
CA GLY A 120 -11.13 -7.78 8.31
C GLY A 120 -11.42 -6.91 7.09
N VAL A 121 -12.27 -5.90 7.31
CA VAL A 121 -12.73 -4.96 6.29
C VAL A 121 -12.68 -3.54 6.88
N SER A 122 -12.07 -2.59 6.17
CA SER A 122 -11.98 -1.19 6.59
C SER A 122 -12.49 -0.24 5.50
N PRO A 123 -13.34 0.73 5.83
CA PRO A 123 -13.71 1.79 4.91
C PRO A 123 -12.56 2.79 4.78
N PHE A 124 -12.33 3.27 3.58
CA PHE A 124 -11.27 4.21 3.29
C PHE A 124 -11.81 5.40 2.48
N LEU A 125 -11.37 6.60 2.85
CA LEU A 125 -11.68 7.83 2.14
C LEU A 125 -10.38 8.62 1.92
N GLY A 126 -9.81 8.47 0.73
CA GLY A 126 -8.61 9.19 0.34
C GLY A 126 -8.92 10.60 -0.12
N LEU A 127 -8.19 11.60 0.38
CA LEU A 127 -8.26 12.97 -0.10
C LEU A 127 -6.89 13.64 -0.08
N GLN A 128 -6.73 14.61 -0.99
CA GLN A 128 -5.58 15.49 -0.98
C GLN A 128 -5.92 16.76 -0.19
N ALA A 129 -4.99 17.23 0.60
CA ALA A 129 -5.15 18.42 1.39
C ALA A 129 -3.83 19.20 1.52
N ILE A 130 -3.95 20.47 1.83
CA ILE A 130 -2.84 21.32 2.24
C ILE A 130 -2.87 21.38 3.76
N LEU A 131 -1.77 20.97 4.39
CA LEU A 131 -1.56 21.06 5.83
C LEU A 131 -0.72 22.32 6.09
N GLN A 132 -1.15 23.10 7.04
CA GLN A 132 -0.54 24.39 7.37
C GLN A 132 -0.27 24.51 8.87
N SER A 133 0.96 24.89 9.20
CA SER A 133 1.37 25.28 10.55
C SER A 133 2.04 26.66 10.50
N GLY A 134 1.35 27.68 10.99
CA GLY A 134 1.82 29.07 10.84
C GLY A 134 1.98 29.47 9.37
N ILE A 135 3.20 29.78 8.95
CA ILE A 135 3.52 30.17 7.56
C ILE A 135 3.93 28.99 6.68
N VAL A 136 4.18 27.81 7.28
CA VAL A 136 4.63 26.62 6.56
C VAL A 136 3.43 25.85 6.03
N GLN A 137 3.48 25.48 4.76
CA GLN A 137 2.43 24.71 4.08
C GLN A 137 3.04 23.54 3.34
N HIS A 138 2.43 22.36 3.48
CA HIS A 138 2.79 21.17 2.73
C HIS A 138 1.54 20.47 2.19
N ALA A 139 1.66 19.94 0.97
CA ALA A 139 0.65 19.07 0.41
C ALA A 139 0.78 17.67 1.03
N GLY A 140 -0.35 17.11 1.46
CA GLY A 140 -0.41 15.76 2.03
C GLY A 140 -1.60 14.97 1.51
N ARG A 141 -1.51 13.66 1.68
CA ARG A 141 -2.60 12.72 1.43
C ARG A 141 -3.20 12.31 2.75
N LEU A 142 -4.45 12.65 2.95
CA LEU A 142 -5.19 12.26 4.14
C LEU A 142 -5.92 10.95 3.89
N ALA A 143 -5.74 10.01 4.79
CA ALA A 143 -6.48 8.77 4.86
C ALA A 143 -7.57 8.92 5.93
N GLY A 144 -8.81 9.10 5.50
CA GLY A 144 -9.99 9.05 6.35
C GLY A 144 -10.39 7.61 6.60
N VAL A 145 -10.19 7.13 7.81
CA VAL A 145 -10.33 5.70 8.17
C VAL A 145 -11.13 5.51 9.44
N ASP A 146 -11.64 4.30 9.63
CA ASP A 146 -11.98 3.77 10.94
C ASP A 146 -10.72 3.17 11.55
N ILE A 147 -10.11 3.87 12.50
CA ILE A 147 -8.78 3.56 12.98
C ILE A 147 -8.68 2.19 13.66
N GLU A 148 -9.75 1.68 14.28
CA GLU A 148 -9.77 0.36 14.89
C GLU A 148 -9.73 -0.72 13.80
N LYS A 149 -10.58 -0.59 12.78
CA LYS A 149 -10.60 -1.50 11.64
C LYS A 149 -9.30 -1.44 10.86
N GLU A 150 -8.79 -0.25 10.63
CA GLU A 150 -7.50 -0.03 9.95
C GLU A 150 -6.33 -0.67 10.70
N ASN A 151 -6.33 -0.57 12.04
CA ASN A 151 -5.30 -1.20 12.86
C ASN A 151 -5.34 -2.73 12.81
N ILE A 152 -6.52 -3.33 12.69
CA ILE A 152 -6.66 -4.79 12.50
C ILE A 152 -6.05 -5.22 11.16
N LEU A 153 -6.26 -4.42 10.10
CA LEU A 153 -5.77 -4.74 8.77
C LEU A 153 -4.27 -4.51 8.61
N PHE A 154 -3.77 -3.35 9.07
CA PHE A 154 -2.45 -2.83 8.72
C PHE A 154 -1.54 -2.62 9.93
N ARG A 155 -1.97 -3.02 11.14
CA ARG A 155 -1.19 -2.89 12.38
C ARG A 155 -0.59 -1.50 12.58
N VAL A 156 -1.38 -0.46 12.29
CA VAL A 156 -0.94 0.95 12.33
C VAL A 156 -0.31 1.30 13.68
N SER A 157 -0.73 0.64 14.77
CA SER A 157 -0.16 0.80 16.11
C SER A 157 1.33 0.47 16.20
N GLU A 158 1.83 -0.46 15.38
CA GLU A 158 3.24 -0.87 15.37
C GLU A 158 4.15 0.23 14.79
N TYR A 159 3.59 1.12 13.98
CA TYR A 159 4.30 2.23 13.35
C TYR A 159 4.24 3.53 14.16
N MET A 160 3.53 3.56 15.28
CA MET A 160 3.42 4.75 16.11
C MET A 160 4.70 4.99 16.91
N ILE A 161 5.34 6.16 16.73
CA ILE A 161 6.53 6.56 17.49
C ILE A 161 6.19 7.53 18.63
N GLN A 162 5.12 8.32 18.48
CA GLN A 162 4.63 9.23 19.53
C GLN A 162 3.10 9.25 19.54
N GLY A 163 2.52 9.41 20.74
CA GLY A 163 1.08 9.47 20.91
C GLY A 163 0.42 8.09 20.97
N ASP A 164 -0.89 8.07 20.75
CA ASP A 164 -1.70 6.84 20.82
C ASP A 164 -2.75 6.86 19.71
N LEU A 165 -2.88 5.74 19.02
CA LEU A 165 -3.83 5.52 17.96
C LEU A 165 -5.28 5.73 18.40
N THR A 166 -5.62 5.31 19.65
CA THR A 166 -6.97 5.42 20.20
C THR A 166 -7.42 6.87 20.40
N ARG A 167 -6.48 7.82 20.51
CA ARG A 167 -6.77 9.25 20.59
C ARG A 167 -7.44 9.80 19.33
N LEU A 168 -7.22 9.17 18.18
CA LEU A 168 -7.90 9.55 16.95
C LEU A 168 -9.43 9.33 17.03
N LYS A 169 -9.86 8.37 17.83
CA LYS A 169 -11.29 8.10 18.07
C LYS A 169 -11.90 9.02 19.11
N THR A 170 -11.14 9.34 20.17
CA THR A 170 -11.62 10.11 21.31
C THR A 170 -11.56 11.62 21.08
N ILE A 171 -10.61 12.11 20.27
CA ILE A 171 -10.45 13.52 19.95
C ILE A 171 -11.12 13.80 18.60
N ASN A 172 -12.18 14.60 18.61
CA ASN A 172 -13.02 14.86 17.42
C ASN A 172 -12.23 15.34 16.21
N ASN A 173 -11.23 16.21 16.41
CA ASN A 173 -10.41 16.76 15.33
C ASN A 173 -8.96 16.29 15.46
N GLY A 174 -8.75 15.00 15.72
CA GLY A 174 -7.43 14.39 15.78
C GLY A 174 -6.84 14.14 14.39
N ILE A 175 -5.51 14.25 14.28
CA ILE A 175 -4.74 13.84 13.11
C ILE A 175 -3.47 13.12 13.56
N ILE A 176 -3.12 12.04 12.87
CA ILE A 176 -1.85 11.36 13.00
C ILE A 176 -1.04 11.69 11.76
N LEU A 177 0.18 12.17 11.93
CA LEU A 177 1.09 12.55 10.86
C LEU A 177 2.20 11.52 10.71
N GLY A 178 2.70 11.31 9.49
CA GLY A 178 4.00 10.71 9.29
C GLY A 178 5.09 11.62 9.87
N ASP A 179 6.16 11.05 10.41
CA ASP A 179 7.26 11.81 11.03
C ASP A 179 7.91 12.79 10.04
N GLY A 180 8.16 12.35 8.80
CA GLY A 180 8.69 13.22 7.76
C GLY A 180 7.78 14.42 7.44
N LEU A 181 6.47 14.26 7.52
CA LEU A 181 5.50 15.34 7.32
C LEU A 181 5.44 16.27 8.55
N ALA A 182 5.52 15.71 9.75
CA ALA A 182 5.60 16.47 11.00
C ALA A 182 6.85 17.35 11.05
N ASP A 183 8.00 16.80 10.65
CA ASP A 183 9.27 17.53 10.55
C ASP A 183 9.20 18.68 9.53
N GLN A 184 8.60 18.43 8.35
CA GLN A 184 8.43 19.45 7.32
C GLN A 184 7.54 20.60 7.77
N LEU A 185 6.50 20.32 8.56
CA LEU A 185 5.59 21.31 9.12
C LEU A 185 6.13 21.96 10.39
N GLY A 186 7.20 21.42 10.98
CA GLY A 186 7.78 21.86 12.23
C GLY A 186 6.86 21.67 13.45
N VAL A 187 6.00 20.62 13.43
CA VAL A 187 4.99 20.37 14.46
C VAL A 187 5.33 19.16 15.32
N LYS A 188 4.85 19.18 16.54
CA LYS A 188 5.02 18.15 17.56
C LYS A 188 3.67 17.60 18.02
N LEU A 189 3.74 16.55 18.82
CA LEU A 189 2.55 15.99 19.48
C LEU A 189 1.80 17.06 20.28
N ASN A 190 0.48 17.11 20.12
CA ASN A 190 -0.47 18.06 20.67
C ASN A 190 -0.52 19.46 20.03
N ASP A 191 0.31 19.75 19.04
CA ASP A 191 0.21 20.98 18.27
C ASP A 191 -1.07 21.00 17.42
N HIS A 192 -1.46 22.20 16.98
CA HIS A 192 -2.61 22.40 16.11
C HIS A 192 -2.15 22.80 14.71
N ILE A 193 -2.79 22.24 13.71
CA ILE A 193 -2.55 22.54 12.30
C ILE A 193 -3.86 22.79 11.59
N THR A 194 -3.84 23.62 10.57
CA THR A 194 -4.98 23.83 9.68
C THR A 194 -4.86 22.91 8.49
N VAL A 195 -5.92 22.16 8.23
CA VAL A 195 -6.01 21.23 7.09
C VAL A 195 -7.07 21.76 6.12
N THR A 196 -6.67 22.03 4.89
CA THR A 196 -7.56 22.55 3.83
C THR A 196 -7.67 21.52 2.71
N SER A 197 -8.89 21.05 2.46
CA SER A 197 -9.16 20.08 1.39
C SER A 197 -9.10 20.73 0.01
N GLN A 198 -9.04 19.91 -1.03
CA GLN A 198 -9.11 20.33 -2.43
C GLN A 198 -10.38 21.14 -2.77
N ASN A 199 -11.46 20.96 -1.99
CA ASN A 199 -12.73 21.70 -2.16
C ASN A 199 -12.72 23.06 -1.44
N GLY A 200 -11.61 23.45 -0.80
CA GLY A 200 -11.46 24.71 -0.08
C GLY A 200 -12.00 24.71 1.37
N ASN A 201 -12.58 23.60 1.83
CA ASN A 201 -13.00 23.49 3.23
C ASN A 201 -11.79 23.32 4.13
N SER A 202 -11.74 24.10 5.21
CA SER A 202 -10.64 24.07 6.17
C SER A 202 -11.12 23.61 7.54
N MET A 203 -10.27 22.88 8.25
CA MET A 203 -10.51 22.41 9.61
C MET A 203 -9.24 22.49 10.43
N GLU A 204 -9.35 23.02 11.66
CA GLU A 204 -8.27 22.97 12.62
C GLU A 204 -8.22 21.58 13.25
N MET A 205 -7.05 20.95 13.23
CA MET A 205 -6.81 19.60 13.73
C MET A 205 -5.68 19.57 14.73
N LYS A 206 -5.83 18.74 15.75
CA LYS A 206 -4.81 18.49 16.78
C LYS A 206 -3.97 17.27 16.42
N VAL A 207 -2.66 17.40 16.46
CA VAL A 207 -1.72 16.27 16.26
C VAL A 207 -1.81 15.35 17.47
N VAL A 208 -2.42 14.18 17.30
CA VAL A 208 -2.64 13.19 18.37
C VAL A 208 -1.65 12.05 18.34
N GLY A 209 -0.89 11.91 17.25
CA GLY A 209 0.14 10.90 17.09
C GLY A 209 1.06 11.21 15.91
N ILE A 210 2.24 10.60 15.97
CA ILE A 210 3.24 10.62 14.90
C ILE A 210 3.61 9.16 14.60
N SER A 211 3.60 8.79 13.33
CA SER A 211 3.91 7.44 12.84
C SER A 211 5.16 7.44 11.97
N HIS A 212 5.89 6.32 11.97
CA HIS A 212 7.05 6.08 11.12
C HIS A 212 6.95 4.70 10.49
N THR A 213 6.77 4.65 9.18
CA THR A 213 6.64 3.38 8.44
C THR A 213 7.98 2.87 7.90
N GLY A 214 9.03 3.70 7.94
CA GLY A 214 10.32 3.42 7.32
C GLY A 214 10.35 3.70 5.81
N LEU A 215 9.22 4.05 5.22
CA LEU A 215 9.11 4.45 3.82
C LEU A 215 9.04 5.97 3.71
N THR A 216 10.16 6.60 3.43
CA THR A 216 10.31 8.07 3.43
C THR A 216 9.23 8.80 2.63
N GLU A 217 8.84 8.28 1.46
CA GLU A 217 7.82 8.90 0.61
C GLU A 217 6.42 8.82 1.23
N VAL A 218 6.15 7.77 1.99
CA VAL A 218 4.89 7.60 2.73
C VAL A 218 4.89 8.52 3.94
N ASP A 219 5.97 8.53 4.70
CA ASP A 219 6.10 9.30 5.94
C ASP A 219 6.08 10.81 5.71
N LYS A 220 6.51 11.28 4.54
CA LYS A 220 6.47 12.70 4.13
C LYS A 220 5.12 13.16 3.58
N ALA A 221 4.23 12.25 3.23
CA ALA A 221 3.00 12.61 2.52
C ALA A 221 1.71 12.14 3.19
N ARG A 222 1.76 11.12 4.06
CA ARG A 222 0.56 10.48 4.62
C ARG A 222 0.21 11.02 5.99
N ALA A 223 -1.10 11.24 6.19
CA ALA A 223 -1.68 11.49 7.49
C ALA A 223 -3.00 10.73 7.64
N TYR A 224 -3.32 10.32 8.86
CA TYR A 224 -4.57 9.62 9.19
C TYR A 224 -5.50 10.54 9.96
N ILE A 225 -6.76 10.55 9.54
CA ILE A 225 -7.86 11.24 10.22
C ILE A 225 -9.06 10.29 10.34
N SER A 226 -10.00 10.63 11.23
CA SER A 226 -11.23 9.85 11.27
C SER A 226 -12.02 10.01 9.96
N ILE A 227 -12.70 8.95 9.52
CA ILE A 227 -13.52 8.99 8.30
C ILE A 227 -14.56 10.10 8.33
N ARG A 228 -15.12 10.38 9.52
CA ARG A 228 -16.08 11.49 9.72
C ARG A 228 -15.46 12.86 9.44
N ASN A 229 -14.22 13.08 9.83
CA ASN A 229 -13.52 14.34 9.55
C ASN A 229 -13.17 14.47 8.07
N ALA A 230 -12.81 13.38 7.41
CA ALA A 230 -12.60 13.34 5.97
C ALA A 230 -13.88 13.71 5.20
N GLN A 231 -15.03 13.13 5.61
CA GLN A 231 -16.33 13.45 5.03
C GLN A 231 -16.72 14.91 5.23
N LYS A 232 -16.47 15.47 6.42
CA LYS A 232 -16.70 16.92 6.69
C LYS A 232 -15.80 17.81 5.84
N LEU A 233 -14.50 17.48 5.71
CA LEU A 233 -13.56 18.24 4.89
C LEU A 233 -13.94 18.25 3.42
N LEU A 234 -14.50 17.15 2.92
CA LEU A 234 -15.00 17.07 1.54
C LEU A 234 -16.41 17.62 1.38
N ASN A 235 -17.11 17.90 2.49
CA ASN A 235 -18.53 18.30 2.53
C ASN A 235 -19.45 17.29 1.82
N VAL A 236 -19.25 16.00 2.14
CA VAL A 236 -20.00 14.88 1.58
C VAL A 236 -20.83 14.16 2.65
N ASP A 237 -21.77 13.35 2.19
CA ASP A 237 -22.65 12.56 3.04
C ASP A 237 -21.86 11.56 3.94
N PRO A 238 -22.31 11.29 5.18
CA PRO A 238 -21.68 10.31 6.07
C PRO A 238 -21.57 8.89 5.52
N SER A 239 -22.34 8.54 4.50
CA SER A 239 -22.24 7.26 3.79
C SER A 239 -21.20 7.26 2.67
N TYR A 240 -20.50 8.38 2.46
CA TYR A 240 -19.52 8.51 1.39
C TYR A 240 -18.22 7.80 1.73
N VAL A 241 -17.89 6.80 0.93
CA VAL A 241 -16.67 6.00 1.00
C VAL A 241 -16.15 5.82 -0.42
N THR A 242 -14.87 6.06 -0.65
CA THR A 242 -14.26 5.89 -1.97
C THR A 242 -13.79 4.46 -2.19
N ASP A 243 -13.29 3.84 -1.14
CA ASP A 243 -12.63 2.54 -1.20
C ASP A 243 -13.00 1.67 0.00
N ILE A 244 -12.97 0.36 -0.20
CA ILE A 244 -13.08 -0.63 0.86
C ILE A 244 -11.84 -1.52 0.79
N ASN A 245 -11.07 -1.52 1.85
CA ASN A 245 -9.91 -2.38 2.02
C ASN A 245 -10.32 -3.69 2.69
N VAL A 246 -9.97 -4.80 2.09
CA VAL A 246 -10.23 -6.13 2.64
C VAL A 246 -8.91 -6.85 2.83
N LYS A 247 -8.71 -7.46 4.00
CA LYS A 247 -7.59 -8.33 4.29
C LYS A 247 -8.06 -9.76 4.42
N LEU A 248 -7.36 -10.66 3.75
CA LEU A 248 -7.63 -12.09 3.82
C LEU A 248 -6.72 -12.76 4.83
N THR A 249 -7.20 -13.84 5.44
CA THR A 249 -6.42 -14.68 6.35
C THR A 249 -5.32 -15.45 5.58
N ASP A 250 -5.59 -15.81 4.31
CA ASP A 250 -4.65 -16.51 3.43
C ASP A 250 -4.65 -15.82 2.06
N ILE A 251 -3.50 -15.24 1.71
CA ILE A 251 -3.28 -14.51 0.46
C ILE A 251 -3.45 -15.38 -0.79
N ASN A 252 -3.10 -16.68 -0.70
CA ASN A 252 -3.19 -17.60 -1.83
C ASN A 252 -4.65 -17.86 -2.28
N ARG A 253 -5.63 -17.47 -1.46
CA ARG A 253 -7.05 -17.54 -1.81
C ARG A 253 -7.59 -16.31 -2.55
N ALA A 254 -6.78 -15.26 -2.71
CA ALA A 254 -7.18 -14.04 -3.43
C ALA A 254 -7.39 -14.26 -4.94
N GLU A 255 -6.78 -15.28 -5.52
CA GLU A 255 -6.83 -15.57 -6.97
C GLU A 255 -8.19 -16.09 -7.49
N VAL A 256 -9.15 -16.41 -6.63
CA VAL A 256 -10.31 -17.24 -7.02
C VAL A 256 -11.63 -16.48 -7.13
N ARG A 257 -11.73 -15.19 -6.77
CA ARG A 257 -13.05 -14.51 -6.79
C ARG A 257 -13.03 -13.13 -7.44
N TYR A 258 -13.13 -13.11 -8.76
CA TYR A 258 -13.76 -11.96 -9.41
C TYR A 258 -15.27 -12.05 -9.20
N VAL A 259 -15.82 -11.26 -8.29
CA VAL A 259 -17.27 -11.05 -8.22
C VAL A 259 -17.59 -10.01 -9.28
N GLN A 260 -18.11 -10.45 -10.41
CA GLN A 260 -18.77 -9.60 -11.38
C GLN A 260 -20.07 -9.13 -10.73
N CYS A 261 -20.12 -7.89 -10.27
CA CYS A 261 -21.36 -7.23 -9.90
C CYS A 261 -21.97 -6.65 -11.20
N ASP A 262 -23.00 -7.32 -11.73
CA ASP A 262 -23.87 -6.79 -12.76
C ASP A 262 -24.77 -5.64 -12.24
#